data_7c415d8b12dd1d9e6319d62d9632dadf
#
_entry.id   7c415d8b12dd1d9e6319d62d9632dadf
#
_cell.length_a   1.000
_cell.length_b   1.000
_cell.length_c   1.000
_cell.angle_alpha   90.00
_cell.angle_beta   90.00
_cell.angle_gamma   90.00
#
_symmetry.space_group_name_H-M   'P 1'
#
loop_
_entity.id
_entity.type
_entity.pdbx_description
1 polymer ?
#
loop_
_entity_poly.entity_id
_entity_poly.type
_entity_poly.pdbx_seq_one_letter_code
_entity_poly.pdbx_strand_id
1 'polypeptide(L)'
;MIDTLQKVRTASKDNAYASDYGDISLIKDFADRHSLAVIVVHHIRKQNDSDVFNKVSGTTGLTGSADATFVLEKEKRASDTAKLYVTGRDTPYQEYTLRFRDCRWELVERKTQEQLAKETIPDVLFRLVDFMRDKEEWIGTATELLAAMGETETIPTVITKWLNEYRTTFLSENRICYQYSRRKDGRRIALARRAGDSGDGGDSDIRIPPCYCH
;
A
#
# COMPACT_ATOMS: atom_id res chain seq x y z
N MET A 1 0.35 -25.47 -18.20
CA MET A 1 -0.55 -25.06 -17.11
C MET A 1 -0.94 -26.28 -16.28
N ILE A 2 -0.93 -26.16 -14.95
CA ILE A 2 -1.35 -27.20 -14.01
C ILE A 2 -2.62 -26.73 -13.31
N ASP A 3 -3.75 -27.43 -13.51
CA ASP A 3 -5.05 -27.11 -12.92
C ASP A 3 -5.63 -28.38 -12.25
N THR A 4 -5.57 -28.46 -10.95
CA THR A 4 -5.02 -27.59 -9.91
C THR A 4 -3.76 -28.22 -9.30
N LEU A 5 -2.99 -27.44 -8.51
CA LEU A 5 -1.80 -27.92 -7.79
C LEU A 5 -2.07 -29.20 -7.00
N GLN A 6 -3.23 -29.33 -6.36
CA GLN A 6 -3.62 -30.50 -5.56
C GLN A 6 -3.60 -31.83 -6.32
N LYS A 7 -3.69 -31.81 -7.65
CA LYS A 7 -3.64 -33.04 -8.47
C LYS A 7 -2.23 -33.61 -8.65
N VAL A 8 -1.22 -32.79 -8.42
CA VAL A 8 0.20 -33.19 -8.58
C VAL A 8 0.96 -33.23 -7.26
N ARG A 9 0.30 -32.89 -6.14
CA ARG A 9 0.91 -32.90 -4.81
C ARG A 9 1.04 -34.32 -4.27
N THR A 10 2.18 -34.57 -3.61
CA THR A 10 2.37 -35.75 -2.77
C THR A 10 1.92 -35.42 -1.36
N ALA A 11 0.94 -36.14 -0.82
CA ALA A 11 0.45 -35.91 0.53
C ALA A 11 1.56 -36.14 1.57
N SER A 12 2.04 -35.06 2.21
CA SER A 12 2.93 -35.10 3.37
C SER A 12 2.16 -34.71 4.62
N LYS A 13 2.32 -35.49 5.73
CA LYS A 13 1.60 -35.27 6.99
C LYS A 13 2.37 -34.41 7.99
N ASP A 14 3.69 -34.25 7.84
CA ASP A 14 4.53 -33.80 8.96
C ASP A 14 4.94 -32.33 8.94
N ASN A 15 4.94 -31.63 7.80
CA ASN A 15 5.21 -30.19 7.72
C ASN A 15 4.60 -29.58 6.46
N ALA A 16 3.41 -28.99 6.60
CA ALA A 16 2.68 -28.39 5.47
C ALA A 16 3.48 -27.30 4.74
N TYR A 17 4.23 -26.47 5.47
CA TYR A 17 5.04 -25.41 4.88
C TYR A 17 6.19 -25.97 4.02
N ALA A 18 6.95 -26.90 4.56
CA ALA A 18 8.08 -27.53 3.84
C ALA A 18 7.59 -28.31 2.62
N SER A 19 6.42 -28.96 2.72
CA SER A 19 5.79 -29.67 1.60
C SER A 19 5.34 -28.68 0.52
N ASP A 20 4.64 -27.60 0.87
CA ASP A 20 4.17 -26.57 -0.06
C ASP A 20 5.36 -25.92 -0.80
N TYR A 21 6.40 -25.55 -0.06
CA TYR A 21 7.62 -24.97 -0.62
C TYR A 21 8.34 -25.96 -1.54
N GLY A 22 8.48 -27.23 -1.13
CA GLY A 22 9.14 -28.28 -1.91
C GLY A 22 8.42 -28.58 -3.22
N ASP A 23 7.09 -28.68 -3.20
CA ASP A 23 6.29 -28.96 -4.40
C ASP A 23 6.47 -27.87 -5.46
N ILE A 24 6.42 -26.57 -5.06
CA ILE A 24 6.62 -25.45 -5.99
C ILE A 24 8.07 -25.37 -6.45
N SER A 25 9.05 -25.63 -5.56
CA SER A 25 10.47 -25.62 -5.94
C SER A 25 10.78 -26.66 -7.02
N LEU A 26 10.21 -27.87 -6.92
CA LEU A 26 10.36 -28.90 -7.94
C LEU A 26 9.80 -28.47 -9.31
N ILE A 27 8.63 -27.82 -9.30
CA ILE A 27 8.01 -27.29 -10.52
C ILE A 27 8.87 -26.16 -11.10
N LYS A 28 9.42 -25.29 -10.23
CA LYS A 28 10.32 -24.21 -10.65
C LYS A 28 11.62 -24.75 -11.26
N ASP A 29 12.28 -25.70 -10.61
CA ASP A 29 13.49 -26.34 -11.11
C ASP A 29 13.27 -27.02 -12.48
N PHE A 30 12.09 -27.60 -12.66
CA PHE A 30 11.69 -28.16 -13.95
C PHE A 30 11.52 -27.05 -15.00
N ALA A 31 10.83 -25.97 -14.67
CA ALA A 31 10.62 -24.84 -15.55
C ALA A 31 11.96 -24.21 -15.98
N ASP A 32 12.86 -23.96 -15.03
CA ASP A 32 14.18 -23.37 -15.26
C ASP A 32 15.05 -24.26 -16.17
N ARG A 33 15.10 -25.57 -15.87
CA ARG A 33 15.88 -26.53 -16.69
C ARG A 33 15.42 -26.64 -18.14
N HIS A 34 14.13 -26.44 -18.37
CA HIS A 34 13.54 -26.56 -19.72
C HIS A 34 13.21 -25.21 -20.38
N SER A 35 13.58 -24.10 -19.72
CA SER A 35 13.27 -22.74 -20.19
C SER A 35 11.77 -22.55 -20.47
N LEU A 36 10.93 -23.01 -19.55
CA LEU A 36 9.47 -22.96 -19.66
C LEU A 36 8.86 -22.01 -18.64
N ALA A 37 7.77 -21.34 -19.01
CA ALA A 37 6.87 -20.71 -18.05
C ALA A 37 5.80 -21.73 -17.60
N VAL A 38 5.67 -21.94 -16.28
CA VAL A 38 4.67 -22.84 -15.71
C VAL A 38 3.63 -22.04 -14.93
N ILE A 39 2.36 -22.13 -15.33
CA ILE A 39 1.22 -21.54 -14.61
C ILE A 39 0.60 -22.65 -13.76
N VAL A 40 0.53 -22.39 -12.45
CA VAL A 40 -0.10 -23.27 -11.47
C VAL A 40 -1.38 -22.63 -10.95
N VAL A 41 -2.51 -23.30 -11.14
CA VAL A 41 -3.81 -22.84 -10.63
C VAL A 41 -4.05 -23.43 -9.25
N HIS A 42 -4.49 -22.59 -8.32
CA HIS A 42 -4.81 -23.00 -6.96
C HIS A 42 -6.04 -22.26 -6.43
N HIS A 43 -6.72 -22.86 -5.44
CA HIS A 43 -7.89 -22.24 -4.83
C HIS A 43 -7.51 -21.24 -3.76
N ILE A 44 -8.33 -20.19 -3.59
CA ILE A 44 -8.27 -19.27 -2.47
C ILE A 44 -9.24 -19.68 -1.37
N ARG A 45 -8.90 -19.37 -0.11
CA ARG A 45 -9.77 -19.57 1.04
C ARG A 45 -10.91 -18.54 1.03
N LYS A 46 -12.06 -18.93 1.58
CA LYS A 46 -13.21 -18.01 1.75
C LYS A 46 -13.05 -17.06 2.95
N GLN A 47 -11.95 -17.14 3.66
CA GLN A 47 -11.69 -16.32 4.84
C GLN A 47 -11.40 -14.89 4.43
N ASN A 48 -11.96 -13.91 5.16
CA ASN A 48 -11.60 -12.52 4.98
C ASN A 48 -10.22 -12.26 5.59
N ASP A 49 -9.35 -11.65 4.79
CA ASP A 49 -8.03 -11.19 5.20
C ASP A 49 -7.81 -9.80 4.58
N SER A 50 -7.09 -8.94 5.28
CA SER A 50 -6.72 -7.61 4.79
C SER A 50 -5.74 -7.69 3.61
N ASP A 51 -4.90 -8.72 3.60
CA ASP A 51 -4.01 -9.05 2.49
C ASP A 51 -4.63 -10.18 1.66
N VAL A 52 -4.95 -9.89 0.41
CA VAL A 52 -5.56 -10.85 -0.52
C VAL A 52 -4.68 -12.07 -0.77
N PHE A 53 -3.36 -11.93 -0.70
CA PHE A 53 -2.41 -13.04 -0.92
C PHE A 53 -2.42 -14.05 0.23
N ASN A 54 -2.80 -13.64 1.44
CA ASN A 54 -3.01 -14.57 2.56
C ASN A 54 -4.22 -15.49 2.36
N LYS A 55 -5.12 -15.16 1.42
CA LYS A 55 -6.26 -16.03 1.05
C LYS A 55 -5.84 -17.22 0.21
N VAL A 56 -4.63 -17.27 -0.34
CA VAL A 56 -4.15 -18.43 -1.08
C VAL A 56 -4.15 -19.64 -0.16
N SER A 57 -4.83 -20.72 -0.58
CA SER A 57 -4.92 -21.94 0.21
C SER A 57 -3.55 -22.59 0.34
N GLY A 58 -3.18 -23.00 1.55
CA GLY A 58 -1.85 -23.56 1.85
C GLY A 58 -1.10 -22.66 2.82
N THR A 59 0.20 -22.73 2.76
CA THR A 59 1.10 -21.91 3.56
C THR A 59 1.70 -20.77 2.72
N THR A 60 2.34 -19.80 3.37
CA THR A 60 3.13 -18.76 2.70
C THR A 60 4.28 -19.34 1.86
N GLY A 61 4.62 -20.62 2.04
CA GLY A 61 5.59 -21.34 1.20
C GLY A 61 5.18 -21.44 -0.27
N LEU A 62 3.88 -21.49 -0.58
CA LEU A 62 3.40 -21.52 -1.96
C LEU A 62 3.68 -20.19 -2.69
N THR A 63 3.26 -19.07 -2.11
CA THR A 63 3.45 -17.74 -2.72
C THR A 63 4.90 -17.30 -2.69
N GLY A 64 5.66 -17.69 -1.63
CA GLY A 64 7.07 -17.33 -1.48
C GLY A 64 8.02 -18.02 -2.47
N SER A 65 7.63 -19.16 -3.04
CA SER A 65 8.45 -19.91 -4.02
C SER A 65 8.11 -19.56 -5.47
N ALA A 66 6.98 -18.89 -5.74
CA ALA A 66 6.58 -18.48 -7.07
C ALA A 66 7.29 -17.17 -7.47
N ASP A 67 7.64 -17.01 -8.75
CA ASP A 67 8.20 -15.78 -9.27
C ASP A 67 7.14 -14.66 -9.34
N ALA A 68 5.88 -15.02 -9.58
CA ALA A 68 4.74 -14.10 -9.52
C ALA A 68 3.48 -14.82 -9.04
N THR A 69 2.65 -14.08 -8.32
CA THR A 69 1.35 -14.56 -7.81
C THR A 69 0.24 -13.66 -8.35
N PHE A 70 -0.80 -14.31 -8.87
CA PHE A 70 -2.00 -13.70 -9.41
C PHE A 70 -3.18 -14.17 -8.59
N VAL A 71 -3.94 -13.26 -7.96
CA VAL A 71 -5.15 -13.60 -7.22
C VAL A 71 -6.35 -12.98 -7.91
N LEU A 72 -7.25 -13.80 -8.44
CA LEU A 72 -8.50 -13.36 -9.05
C LEU A 72 -9.64 -13.52 -8.05
N GLU A 73 -10.27 -12.43 -7.68
CA GLU A 73 -11.36 -12.39 -6.71
C GLU A 73 -12.60 -11.71 -7.28
N LYS A 74 -13.75 -12.33 -7.08
CA LYS A 74 -15.05 -11.71 -7.31
C LYS A 74 -15.68 -11.28 -6.00
N GLU A 75 -16.17 -10.06 -5.91
CA GLU A 75 -16.89 -9.58 -4.73
C GLU A 75 -18.15 -10.42 -4.45
N LYS A 76 -18.92 -10.72 -5.49
CA LYS A 76 -20.10 -11.59 -5.42
C LYS A 76 -20.05 -12.61 -6.54
N ARG A 77 -20.62 -13.81 -6.31
CA ARG A 77 -20.67 -14.87 -7.33
C ARG A 77 -21.34 -14.42 -8.62
N ALA A 78 -22.39 -13.60 -8.53
CA ALA A 78 -23.15 -13.10 -9.67
C ALA A 78 -22.56 -11.83 -10.31
N SER A 79 -21.47 -11.28 -9.77
CA SER A 79 -20.83 -10.09 -10.35
C SER A 79 -20.24 -10.43 -11.73
N ASP A 80 -20.39 -9.54 -12.68
CA ASP A 80 -19.69 -9.55 -13.96
C ASP A 80 -18.30 -8.95 -13.85
N THR A 81 -17.96 -8.34 -12.70
CA THR A 81 -16.66 -7.76 -12.42
C THR A 81 -15.82 -8.62 -11.46
N ALA A 82 -14.53 -8.56 -11.61
CA ALA A 82 -13.56 -9.17 -10.71
C ALA A 82 -12.33 -8.26 -10.54
N LYS A 83 -11.64 -8.42 -9.42
CA LYS A 83 -10.32 -7.83 -9.22
C LYS A 83 -9.24 -8.89 -9.40
N LEU A 84 -8.20 -8.55 -10.16
CA LEU A 84 -7.00 -9.35 -10.29
C LEU A 84 -5.86 -8.60 -9.61
N TYR A 85 -5.32 -9.19 -8.57
CA TYR A 85 -4.17 -8.70 -7.82
C TYR A 85 -2.91 -9.41 -8.30
N VAL A 86 -1.86 -8.65 -8.54
CA VAL A 86 -0.60 -9.18 -9.07
C VAL A 86 0.55 -8.69 -8.22
N THR A 87 1.44 -9.59 -7.84
CA THR A 87 2.73 -9.29 -7.21
C THR A 87 3.75 -10.33 -7.60
N GLY A 88 5.03 -9.99 -7.53
CA GLY A 88 6.10 -10.93 -7.85
C GLY A 88 7.48 -10.35 -7.55
N ARG A 89 8.50 -11.18 -7.79
CA ARG A 89 9.89 -10.79 -7.58
C ARG A 89 10.30 -9.59 -8.42
N ASP A 90 9.95 -9.62 -9.71
CA ASP A 90 10.27 -8.58 -10.67
C ASP A 90 9.04 -7.78 -11.12
N THR A 91 7.91 -7.98 -10.43
CA THR A 91 6.63 -7.33 -10.73
C THR A 91 6.11 -6.63 -9.49
N PRO A 92 6.08 -5.28 -9.47
CA PRO A 92 5.52 -4.53 -8.35
C PRO A 92 4.02 -4.84 -8.20
N TYR A 93 3.50 -4.61 -7.01
CA TYR A 93 2.08 -4.79 -6.73
C TYR A 93 1.20 -3.94 -7.67
N GLN A 94 0.18 -4.57 -8.22
CA GLN A 94 -0.79 -3.96 -9.12
C GLN A 94 -2.18 -4.56 -8.91
N GLU A 95 -3.20 -3.75 -9.10
CA GLU A 95 -4.59 -4.17 -9.14
C GLU A 95 -5.19 -3.92 -10.53
N TYR A 96 -5.93 -4.89 -11.02
CA TYR A 96 -6.67 -4.79 -12.27
C TYR A 96 -8.15 -5.00 -11.99
N THR A 97 -8.99 -4.11 -12.46
CA THR A 97 -10.45 -4.34 -12.51
C THR A 97 -10.79 -4.95 -13.85
N LEU A 98 -11.39 -6.11 -13.81
CA LEU A 98 -11.77 -6.87 -14.98
C LEU A 98 -13.29 -6.97 -15.06
N ARG A 99 -13.85 -6.97 -16.28
CA ARG A 99 -15.26 -7.24 -16.57
C ARG A 99 -15.38 -8.49 -17.43
N PHE A 100 -16.29 -9.39 -17.06
CA PHE A 100 -16.60 -10.59 -17.83
C PHE A 100 -17.71 -10.31 -18.84
N ARG A 101 -17.38 -10.40 -20.12
CA ARG A 101 -18.31 -10.23 -21.21
C ARG A 101 -17.97 -11.20 -22.34
N ASP A 102 -18.99 -11.79 -22.96
CA ASP A 102 -18.85 -12.70 -24.11
C ASP A 102 -17.79 -13.79 -23.89
N CYS A 103 -17.84 -14.44 -22.71
CA CYS A 103 -16.89 -15.47 -22.27
C CYS A 103 -15.41 -15.02 -22.20
N ARG A 104 -15.16 -13.72 -22.06
CA ARG A 104 -13.82 -13.13 -21.93
C ARG A 104 -13.77 -12.15 -20.76
N TRP A 105 -12.57 -12.02 -20.19
CA TRP A 105 -12.27 -10.96 -19.24
C TRP A 105 -11.67 -9.78 -20.00
N GLU A 106 -12.30 -8.63 -19.86
CA GLU A 106 -11.86 -7.35 -20.43
C GLU A 106 -11.25 -6.49 -19.32
N LEU A 107 -10.10 -5.87 -19.60
CA LEU A 107 -9.48 -4.92 -18.69
C LEU A 107 -10.31 -3.62 -18.66
N VAL A 108 -10.79 -3.24 -17.48
CA VAL A 108 -11.51 -1.97 -17.26
C VAL A 108 -10.56 -0.91 -16.70
N GLU A 109 -9.75 -1.28 -15.72
CA GLU A 109 -8.85 -0.36 -15.02
C GLU A 109 -7.60 -1.08 -14.53
N ARG A 110 -6.48 -0.38 -14.52
CA ARG A 110 -5.23 -0.81 -13.89
C ARG A 110 -4.80 0.25 -12.89
N LYS A 111 -4.49 -0.16 -11.67
CA LYS A 111 -3.94 0.70 -10.63
C LYS A 111 -2.56 0.20 -10.21
N THR A 112 -1.59 1.08 -10.23
CA THR A 112 -0.26 0.82 -9.70
C THR A 112 -0.24 1.06 -8.18
N GLN A 113 0.78 0.56 -7.51
CA GLN A 113 0.97 0.79 -6.07
C GLN A 113 0.96 2.29 -5.71
N GLU A 114 1.56 3.14 -6.56
CA GLU A 114 1.59 4.59 -6.36
C GLU A 114 0.19 5.22 -6.46
N GLN A 115 -0.61 4.77 -7.43
CA GLN A 115 -1.99 5.24 -7.58
C GLN A 115 -2.86 4.82 -6.40
N LEU A 116 -2.73 3.57 -5.94
CA LEU A 116 -3.43 3.06 -4.77
C LEU A 116 -3.02 3.81 -3.49
N ALA A 117 -1.73 4.10 -3.32
CA ALA A 117 -1.24 4.89 -2.21
C ALA A 117 -1.85 6.31 -2.19
N LYS A 118 -2.01 6.93 -3.37
CA LYS A 118 -2.65 8.25 -3.48
C LYS A 118 -4.15 8.20 -3.16
N GLU A 119 -4.86 7.17 -3.58
CA GLU A 119 -6.30 7.00 -3.26
C GLU A 119 -6.56 6.73 -1.77
N THR A 120 -5.55 6.25 -1.04
CA THR A 120 -5.65 5.97 0.40
C THR A 120 -5.43 7.22 1.25
N ILE A 121 -4.98 8.34 0.65
CA ILE A 121 -4.71 9.57 1.40
C ILE A 121 -6.04 10.20 1.85
N PRO A 122 -6.24 10.42 3.15
CA PRO A 122 -7.46 11.04 3.65
C PRO A 122 -7.67 12.46 3.12
N ASP A 123 -8.90 12.79 2.74
CA ASP A 123 -9.28 14.11 2.18
C ASP A 123 -8.87 15.29 3.07
N VAL A 124 -8.87 15.09 4.40
CA VAL A 124 -8.44 16.11 5.35
C VAL A 124 -6.98 16.53 5.15
N LEU A 125 -6.12 15.65 4.64
CA LEU A 125 -4.73 16.01 4.34
C LEU A 125 -4.62 16.90 3.09
N PHE A 126 -5.49 16.74 2.11
CA PHE A 126 -5.57 17.68 0.98
C PHE A 126 -6.06 19.05 1.47
N ARG A 127 -7.09 19.09 2.34
CA ARG A 127 -7.54 20.33 2.97
C ARG A 127 -6.46 20.97 3.84
N LEU A 128 -5.61 20.19 4.48
CA LEU A 128 -4.45 20.69 5.21
C LEU A 128 -3.43 21.36 4.28
N VAL A 129 -3.16 20.78 3.13
CA VAL A 129 -2.27 21.38 2.13
C VAL A 129 -2.82 22.72 1.65
N ASP A 130 -4.12 22.78 1.36
CA ASP A 130 -4.80 24.03 0.99
C ASP A 130 -4.76 25.05 2.12
N PHE A 131 -5.01 24.63 3.36
CA PHE A 131 -4.91 25.50 4.55
C PHE A 131 -3.52 26.09 4.74
N MET A 132 -2.47 25.34 4.41
CA MET A 132 -1.08 25.78 4.51
C MET A 132 -0.60 26.59 3.28
N ARG A 133 -1.41 26.73 2.22
CA ARG A 133 -1.00 27.36 0.96
C ARG A 133 -0.49 28.80 1.15
N ASP A 134 -1.18 29.56 1.99
CA ASP A 134 -0.88 30.98 2.24
C ASP A 134 -0.20 31.22 3.59
N LYS A 135 0.33 30.16 4.20
CA LYS A 135 0.99 30.21 5.52
C LYS A 135 2.42 29.66 5.42
N GLU A 136 3.35 30.38 6.01
CA GLU A 136 4.73 29.91 6.16
C GLU A 136 4.85 28.88 7.29
N GLU A 137 4.15 29.14 8.40
CA GLU A 137 4.15 28.30 9.59
C GLU A 137 2.79 28.30 10.28
N TRP A 138 2.49 27.17 10.94
CA TRP A 138 1.38 27.03 11.86
C TRP A 138 1.79 26.19 13.07
N ILE A 139 1.47 26.67 14.28
CA ILE A 139 1.78 25.96 15.54
C ILE A 139 0.53 25.95 16.43
N GLY A 140 0.17 24.77 16.93
CA GLY A 140 -0.96 24.59 17.83
C GLY A 140 -1.15 23.15 18.27
N THR A 141 -2.30 22.85 18.87
CA THR A 141 -2.73 21.49 19.18
C THR A 141 -3.51 20.89 18.00
N ALA A 142 -3.70 19.57 18.01
CA ALA A 142 -4.50 18.91 16.98
C ALA A 142 -5.95 19.44 16.93
N THR A 143 -6.51 19.79 18.08
CA THR A 143 -7.86 20.38 18.18
C THR A 143 -7.90 21.76 17.55
N GLU A 144 -6.91 22.61 17.85
CA GLU A 144 -6.79 23.96 17.26
C GLU A 144 -6.56 23.88 15.74
N LEU A 145 -5.80 22.88 15.26
CA LEU A 145 -5.59 22.67 13.83
C LEU A 145 -6.91 22.37 13.12
N LEU A 146 -7.67 21.41 13.61
CA LEU A 146 -8.96 21.04 13.02
C LEU A 146 -9.94 22.23 13.04
N ALA A 147 -10.00 22.95 14.15
CA ALA A 147 -10.81 24.16 14.26
C ALA A 147 -10.39 25.25 13.26
N ALA A 148 -9.08 25.50 13.11
CA ALA A 148 -8.54 26.47 12.16
C ALA A 148 -8.80 26.08 10.70
N MET A 149 -8.88 24.79 10.39
CA MET A 149 -9.24 24.26 9.07
C MET A 149 -10.74 24.21 8.83
N GLY A 150 -11.59 24.48 9.84
CA GLY A 150 -13.04 24.28 9.77
C GLY A 150 -13.46 22.83 9.67
N GLU A 151 -12.63 21.90 10.16
CA GLU A 151 -12.84 20.46 10.08
C GLU A 151 -13.65 19.97 11.28
N THR A 152 -14.80 19.35 11.03
CA THR A 152 -15.73 18.88 12.08
C THR A 152 -15.88 17.36 12.14
N GLU A 153 -15.51 16.64 11.09
CA GLU A 153 -15.69 15.21 11.00
C GLU A 153 -14.50 14.42 11.57
N THR A 154 -13.31 15.01 11.52
CA THR A 154 -12.07 14.36 11.95
C THR A 154 -11.77 14.64 13.41
N ILE A 155 -11.42 13.63 14.19
CA ILE A 155 -11.03 13.79 15.59
C ILE A 155 -9.51 14.03 15.75
N PRO A 156 -9.06 14.72 16.82
CA PRO A 156 -7.66 15.13 17.03
C PRO A 156 -6.65 13.97 17.05
N THR A 157 -7.05 12.78 17.53
CA THR A 157 -6.18 11.60 17.55
C THR A 157 -5.96 11.03 16.15
N VAL A 158 -6.96 11.09 15.30
CA VAL A 158 -6.91 10.57 13.93
C VAL A 158 -6.06 11.48 13.05
N ILE A 159 -6.25 12.79 13.10
CA ILE A 159 -5.39 13.72 12.32
C ILE A 159 -3.92 13.59 12.74
N THR A 160 -3.63 13.43 14.04
CA THR A 160 -2.26 13.22 14.52
C THR A 160 -1.66 11.91 13.98
N LYS A 161 -2.44 10.83 13.92
CA LYS A 161 -2.04 9.56 13.32
C LYS A 161 -1.67 9.76 11.85
N TRP A 162 -2.54 10.37 11.06
CA TRP A 162 -2.30 10.60 9.63
C TRP A 162 -1.13 11.54 9.36
N LEU A 163 -0.94 12.59 10.16
CA LEU A 163 0.23 13.47 10.04
C LEU A 163 1.55 12.72 10.25
N ASN A 164 1.59 11.76 11.19
CA ASN A 164 2.75 10.90 11.39
C ASN A 164 2.95 9.91 10.23
N GLU A 165 1.87 9.27 9.78
CA GLU A 165 1.87 8.26 8.74
C GLU A 165 2.31 8.84 7.38
N TYR A 166 1.78 10.00 7.02
CA TYR A 166 2.04 10.65 5.72
C TYR A 166 3.15 11.71 5.75
N ARG A 167 3.93 11.76 6.84
CA ARG A 167 4.99 12.75 7.05
C ARG A 167 6.05 12.77 5.95
N THR A 168 6.58 11.61 5.61
CA THR A 168 7.71 11.45 4.66
C THR A 168 7.25 11.29 3.21
N THR A 169 5.98 11.02 3.00
CA THR A 169 5.36 10.87 1.68
C THR A 169 4.59 12.14 1.32
N PHE A 170 3.29 12.13 1.50
CA PHE A 170 2.38 13.18 1.04
C PHE A 170 2.73 14.59 1.54
N LEU A 171 3.03 14.76 2.85
CA LEU A 171 3.38 16.09 3.39
C LEU A 171 4.70 16.58 2.82
N SER A 172 5.70 15.73 2.70
CA SER A 172 7.01 16.08 2.13
C SER A 172 6.89 16.44 0.64
N GLU A 173 6.12 15.70 -0.14
CA GLU A 173 5.83 15.98 -1.55
C GLU A 173 5.16 17.34 -1.74
N ASN A 174 4.27 17.74 -0.80
CA ASN A 174 3.61 19.04 -0.78
C ASN A 174 4.43 20.12 -0.05
N ARG A 175 5.72 19.88 0.21
CA ARG A 175 6.66 20.80 0.85
C ARG A 175 6.24 21.24 2.26
N ILE A 176 5.50 20.40 2.98
CA ILE A 176 5.09 20.64 4.36
C ILE A 176 5.98 19.81 5.30
N CYS A 177 6.70 20.52 6.17
CA CYS A 177 7.41 19.91 7.30
C CYS A 177 6.47 19.77 8.48
N TYR A 178 6.35 18.58 9.02
CA TYR A 178 5.58 18.29 10.21
C TYR A 178 6.49 17.92 11.37
N GLN A 179 6.30 18.56 12.52
CA GLN A 179 6.96 18.23 13.77
C GLN A 179 5.93 18.05 14.88
N TYR A 180 6.18 17.09 15.74
CA TYR A 180 5.38 16.81 16.91
C TYR A 180 6.23 16.94 18.15
N SER A 181 5.78 17.71 19.13
CA SER A 181 6.46 17.89 20.40
C SER A 181 5.50 17.68 21.57
N ARG A 182 6.03 17.11 22.67
CA ARG A 182 5.30 16.99 23.93
C ARG A 182 5.97 17.93 24.93
N ARG A 183 5.28 19.01 25.31
CA ARG A 183 5.73 19.96 26.33
C ARG A 183 4.90 19.80 27.61
N LYS A 184 5.30 20.51 28.67
CA LYS A 184 4.54 20.53 29.94
C LYS A 184 3.08 20.97 29.75
N ASP A 185 2.84 21.86 28.78
CA ASP A 185 1.54 22.42 28.43
C ASP A 185 0.72 21.58 27.44
N GLY A 186 1.16 20.35 27.12
CA GLY A 186 0.44 19.46 26.23
C GLY A 186 1.20 19.08 24.95
N ARG A 187 0.46 18.46 24.05
CA ARG A 187 0.97 17.99 22.74
C ARG A 187 0.82 19.11 21.71
N ARG A 188 1.92 19.49 21.05
CA ARG A 188 1.91 20.52 20.00
C ARG A 188 2.35 19.98 18.66
N ILE A 189 1.72 20.49 17.63
CA ILE A 189 1.99 20.25 16.22
C ILE A 189 2.59 21.55 15.67
N ALA A 190 3.69 21.42 14.94
CA ALA A 190 4.24 22.47 14.11
C ALA A 190 4.23 22.02 12.66
N LEU A 191 3.69 22.85 11.80
CA LEU A 191 3.67 22.69 10.34
C LEU A 191 4.41 23.88 9.76
N ALA A 192 5.38 23.65 8.88
CA ALA A 192 6.12 24.69 8.21
C ALA A 192 6.22 24.39 6.71
N ARG A 193 6.11 25.40 5.87
CA ARG A 193 6.28 25.27 4.44
C ARG A 193 7.76 25.45 4.07
N ARG A 194 8.32 24.51 3.30
CA ARG A 194 9.67 24.68 2.74
C ARG A 194 9.61 25.74 1.64
N ALA A 195 10.43 26.76 1.73
CA ALA A 195 10.67 27.70 0.63
C ALA A 195 11.15 26.92 -0.60
N GLY A 196 10.65 27.28 -1.78
CA GLY A 196 11.19 26.75 -3.03
C GLY A 196 12.65 27.14 -3.14
N ASP A 197 13.50 26.24 -3.62
CA ASP A 197 14.89 26.51 -3.93
C ASP A 197 14.94 27.44 -5.17
N SER A 198 14.73 28.74 -4.92
CA SER A 198 15.15 29.80 -5.82
C SER A 198 16.55 30.13 -5.39
N GLY A 199 17.54 29.60 -6.16
CA GLY A 199 18.94 29.87 -5.93
C GLY A 199 19.21 31.38 -5.89
N ASP A 200 19.36 31.90 -4.71
CA ASP A 200 20.23 33.02 -4.41
C ASP A 200 20.53 33.05 -2.90
N GLY A 201 21.83 33.18 -2.57
CA GLY A 201 22.33 33.09 -1.22
C GLY A 201 21.87 34.26 -0.36
N GLY A 202 21.23 33.93 0.74
CA GLY A 202 20.86 34.85 1.79
C GLY A 202 20.69 34.09 3.11
N ASP A 203 21.73 34.12 3.92
CA ASP A 203 21.78 33.63 5.29
C ASP A 203 20.72 34.39 6.12
N SER A 204 19.63 33.74 6.49
CA SER A 204 18.71 34.23 7.50
C SER A 204 18.38 33.10 8.47
N ASP A 205 18.94 33.24 9.66
CA ASP A 205 18.77 32.43 10.86
C ASP A 205 17.29 32.23 11.22
N ILE A 206 16.64 31.24 10.65
CA ILE A 206 15.41 30.68 11.19
C ILE A 206 15.79 29.41 11.94
N ARG A 207 15.85 29.50 13.27
CA ARG A 207 16.14 28.38 14.18
C ARG A 207 14.98 27.36 14.18
N ILE A 208 14.82 26.65 13.09
CA ILE A 208 14.08 25.37 13.04
C ILE A 208 15.16 24.30 13.09
N PRO A 209 15.18 23.42 14.11
CA PRO A 209 16.18 22.35 14.13
C PRO A 209 16.03 21.49 12.88
N PRO A 210 17.16 21.00 12.29
CA PRO A 210 17.16 20.32 11.02
C PRO A 210 16.26 19.10 11.04
N CYS A 211 15.40 18.97 10.04
CA CYS A 211 14.70 17.71 9.76
C CYS A 211 15.74 16.67 9.37
N TYR A 212 16.16 15.81 10.30
CA TYR A 212 16.91 14.61 9.99
C TYR A 212 15.96 13.64 9.28
N CYS A 213 16.04 13.60 7.96
CA CYS A 213 15.59 12.46 7.17
C CYS A 213 16.74 11.45 7.14
N HIS A 214 16.62 10.40 7.92
CA HIS A 214 17.35 9.14 7.71
C HIS A 214 16.37 8.10 7.20
#